data_7f2857060d40c34d6bb8059bf9c8fdf1
#
_entry.id   7f2857060d40c34d6bb8059bf9c8fdf1
#
_cell.length_a   1.000
_cell.length_b   1.000
_cell.length_c   1.000
_cell.angle_alpha   90.00
_cell.angle_beta   90.00
_cell.angle_gamma   90.00
#
_symmetry.space_group_name_H-M   'P 1'
#
loop_
_entity.id
_entity.type
_entity.pdbx_description
1 polymer ?
#
loop_
_entity_poly.entity_id
_entity_poly.type
_entity_poly.pdbx_seq_one_letter_code
_entity_poly.pdbx_strand_id
1 'polypeptide(L)'
;MSRLWRKYSYYLLSVFKLLFGFHQPISLAKIFLNLEQPGIRTIRLRSRNLQFRVRGAMDVWSIKETFLDRFYEKYGFTIQPGWKIIDIGAAIGDYTLYAATTQQNTRVFAFEPYPQSFVLMQENLRLNTVTNVQAFDKAIGTVSGELVLDLTTGEPLQFQGFLKQTENMEKSLSVQALSLADVFAMLEIDVCDLLKLDCEGAEYPILFETPQLVLGRVRRIVMEYHDNIVQYTHHDLTRFLSERGFRVETFPNPVHSYLGYLRAIRKN
;
A
#
# COMPACT_ATOMS: atom_id res chain seq x y z
N MET A 1 -25.99 5.97 13.74
CA MET A 1 -25.98 4.76 12.88
C MET A 1 -25.08 3.71 13.55
N SER A 2 -25.57 2.50 13.86
CA SER A 2 -24.77 1.49 14.56
C SER A 2 -23.57 1.03 13.71
N ARG A 3 -22.47 0.60 14.36
CA ARG A 3 -21.26 0.10 13.68
C ARG A 3 -21.58 -1.09 12.74
N LEU A 4 -22.50 -1.94 13.13
CA LEU A 4 -23.02 -3.06 12.33
C LEU A 4 -23.65 -2.55 11.00
N TRP A 5 -24.46 -1.51 11.03
CA TRP A 5 -25.09 -0.95 9.85
C TRP A 5 -24.06 -0.38 8.85
N ARG A 6 -23.02 0.31 9.36
CA ARG A 6 -21.92 0.80 8.52
C ARG A 6 -21.16 -0.33 7.83
N LYS A 7 -20.88 -1.42 8.56
CA LYS A 7 -20.22 -2.62 8.02
C LYS A 7 -21.04 -3.27 6.90
N TYR A 8 -22.32 -3.53 7.13
CA TYR A 8 -23.18 -4.16 6.12
C TYR A 8 -23.40 -3.26 4.89
N SER A 9 -23.62 -1.96 5.09
CA SER A 9 -23.76 -1.02 3.98
C SER A 9 -22.48 -0.92 3.14
N TYR A 10 -21.31 -0.95 3.77
CA TYR A 10 -20.03 -0.97 3.07
C TYR A 10 -19.88 -2.22 2.19
N TYR A 11 -20.14 -3.40 2.71
CA TYR A 11 -20.06 -4.62 1.91
C TYR A 11 -21.08 -4.67 0.78
N LEU A 12 -22.31 -4.26 1.04
CA LEU A 12 -23.34 -4.19 0.01
C LEU A 12 -22.94 -3.26 -1.12
N LEU A 13 -22.47 -2.05 -0.79
CA LEU A 13 -21.94 -1.09 -1.78
C LEU A 13 -20.71 -1.67 -2.51
N SER A 14 -19.86 -2.43 -1.83
CA SER A 14 -18.70 -3.07 -2.44
C SER A 14 -19.09 -4.10 -3.49
N VAL A 15 -20.15 -4.88 -3.25
CA VAL A 15 -20.69 -5.81 -4.26
C VAL A 15 -21.11 -5.05 -5.52
N PHE A 16 -21.87 -3.96 -5.38
CA PHE A 16 -22.24 -3.14 -6.55
C PHE A 16 -21.02 -2.56 -7.25
N LYS A 17 -20.05 -2.04 -6.50
CA LYS A 17 -18.80 -1.52 -7.08
C LYS A 17 -18.03 -2.58 -7.85
N LEU A 18 -17.93 -3.80 -7.34
CA LEU A 18 -17.27 -4.92 -8.02
C LEU A 18 -18.02 -5.31 -9.31
N LEU A 19 -19.35 -5.40 -9.26
CA LEU A 19 -20.16 -5.76 -10.43
C LEU A 19 -20.08 -4.72 -11.56
N PHE A 20 -20.09 -3.44 -11.22
CA PHE A 20 -20.13 -2.36 -12.20
C PHE A 20 -18.76 -1.73 -12.48
N GLY A 21 -17.77 -1.92 -11.62
CA GLY A 21 -16.43 -1.36 -11.77
C GLY A 21 -15.53 -2.12 -12.74
N PHE A 22 -15.83 -3.39 -13.00
CA PHE A 22 -15.02 -4.25 -13.85
C PHE A 22 -15.79 -4.78 -15.06
N HIS A 23 -15.05 -5.20 -16.11
CA HIS A 23 -15.64 -5.78 -17.30
C HIS A 23 -16.10 -7.23 -17.14
N GLN A 24 -15.54 -7.96 -16.14
CA GLN A 24 -15.75 -9.39 -15.94
C GLN A 24 -16.48 -9.71 -14.61
N PRO A 25 -17.73 -9.24 -14.39
CA PRO A 25 -18.41 -9.41 -13.09
C PRO A 25 -18.63 -10.87 -12.70
N ILE A 26 -18.89 -11.75 -13.68
CA ILE A 26 -19.11 -13.18 -13.42
C ILE A 26 -17.80 -13.86 -12.97
N SER A 27 -16.67 -13.54 -13.61
CA SER A 27 -15.37 -14.08 -13.19
C SER A 27 -15.00 -13.59 -11.78
N LEU A 28 -15.27 -12.32 -11.49
CA LEU A 28 -15.05 -11.78 -10.13
C LEU A 28 -15.92 -12.50 -9.09
N ALA A 29 -17.19 -12.72 -9.37
CA ALA A 29 -18.07 -13.45 -8.47
C ALA A 29 -17.54 -14.86 -8.17
N LYS A 30 -17.03 -15.56 -9.19
CA LYS A 30 -16.42 -16.89 -9.02
C LYS A 30 -15.15 -16.84 -8.18
N ILE A 31 -14.31 -15.80 -8.33
CA ILE A 31 -13.11 -15.58 -7.50
C ILE A 31 -13.52 -15.43 -6.03
N PHE A 32 -14.49 -14.53 -5.73
CA PHE A 32 -14.93 -14.30 -4.35
C PHE A 32 -15.67 -15.48 -3.71
N LEU A 33 -16.33 -16.30 -4.52
CA LEU A 33 -17.02 -17.51 -4.05
C LEU A 33 -16.10 -18.74 -4.04
N ASN A 34 -14.82 -18.58 -4.41
CA ASN A 34 -13.84 -19.67 -4.49
C ASN A 34 -14.31 -20.84 -5.39
N LEU A 35 -15.00 -20.53 -6.49
CA LEU A 35 -15.56 -21.50 -7.42
C LEU A 35 -14.62 -21.83 -8.59
N GLU A 36 -13.44 -21.23 -8.63
CA GLU A 36 -12.43 -21.46 -9.66
C GLU A 36 -11.13 -21.97 -9.04
N GLN A 37 -10.36 -22.71 -9.85
CA GLN A 37 -9.01 -23.15 -9.44
C GLN A 37 -8.11 -21.93 -9.18
N PRO A 38 -7.19 -22.01 -8.18
CA PRO A 38 -6.18 -20.98 -7.97
C PRO A 38 -5.38 -20.73 -9.25
N GLY A 39 -5.09 -19.47 -9.54
CA GLY A 39 -4.29 -19.10 -10.70
C GLY A 39 -4.37 -17.61 -11.03
N ILE A 40 -3.39 -17.14 -11.79
CA ILE A 40 -3.34 -15.73 -12.20
C ILE A 40 -4.37 -15.47 -13.29
N ARG A 41 -5.16 -14.41 -13.13
CA ARG A 41 -6.18 -13.98 -14.08
C ARG A 41 -6.01 -12.52 -14.45
N THR A 42 -6.49 -12.15 -15.62
CA THR A 42 -6.52 -10.75 -16.03
C THR A 42 -7.93 -10.21 -15.88
N ILE A 43 -8.05 -9.12 -15.12
CA ILE A 43 -9.30 -8.37 -14.99
C ILE A 43 -9.11 -6.97 -15.56
N ARG A 44 -10.20 -6.31 -15.94
CA ARG A 44 -10.18 -4.98 -16.55
C ARG A 44 -11.10 -4.02 -15.83
N LEU A 45 -10.53 -2.92 -15.37
CA LEU A 45 -11.25 -1.84 -14.72
C LEU A 45 -11.97 -0.97 -15.77
N ARG A 46 -13.27 -0.70 -15.58
CA ARG A 46 -14.06 0.09 -16.56
C ARG A 46 -13.68 1.57 -16.59
N SER A 47 -13.48 2.19 -15.42
CA SER A 47 -13.35 3.64 -15.30
C SER A 47 -12.11 4.24 -15.97
N ARG A 48 -11.02 3.46 -16.07
CA ARG A 48 -9.73 3.90 -16.63
C ARG A 48 -9.18 2.98 -17.71
N ASN A 49 -9.92 1.95 -18.05
CA ASN A 49 -9.51 0.93 -19.03
C ASN A 49 -8.20 0.21 -18.67
N LEU A 50 -7.82 0.20 -17.38
CA LEU A 50 -6.63 -0.46 -16.88
C LEU A 50 -6.86 -1.97 -16.74
N GLN A 51 -5.81 -2.75 -16.97
CA GLN A 51 -5.81 -4.19 -16.82
C GLN A 51 -4.92 -4.60 -15.66
N PHE A 52 -5.35 -5.64 -14.92
CA PHE A 52 -4.61 -6.17 -13.79
C PHE A 52 -4.56 -7.69 -13.85
N ARG A 53 -3.38 -8.24 -13.63
CA ARG A 53 -3.20 -9.64 -13.29
C ARG A 53 -3.37 -9.79 -11.79
N VAL A 54 -4.23 -10.72 -11.38
CA VAL A 54 -4.61 -10.94 -9.98
C VAL A 54 -4.55 -12.43 -9.65
N ARG A 55 -4.21 -12.76 -8.41
CA ARG A 55 -4.16 -14.13 -7.88
C ARG A 55 -5.50 -14.58 -7.32
N GLY A 56 -6.21 -13.65 -6.66
CA GLY A 56 -7.43 -13.98 -5.94
C GLY A 56 -8.24 -12.76 -5.49
N ALA A 57 -9.15 -12.99 -4.55
CA ALA A 57 -10.10 -12.00 -4.09
C ALA A 57 -9.45 -10.77 -3.42
N MET A 58 -8.33 -10.97 -2.68
CA MET A 58 -7.66 -9.88 -2.01
C MET A 58 -7.02 -8.90 -3.00
N ASP A 59 -6.37 -9.39 -4.06
CA ASP A 59 -5.84 -8.52 -5.12
C ASP A 59 -6.95 -7.69 -5.79
N VAL A 60 -8.12 -8.31 -6.04
CA VAL A 60 -9.29 -7.60 -6.59
C VAL A 60 -9.82 -6.57 -5.59
N TRP A 61 -9.80 -6.90 -4.30
CA TRP A 61 -10.26 -6.02 -3.25
C TRP A 61 -9.36 -4.78 -3.12
N SER A 62 -8.04 -4.94 -3.14
CA SER A 62 -7.07 -3.85 -3.12
C SER A 62 -7.29 -2.90 -4.33
N ILE A 63 -7.46 -3.44 -5.55
CA ILE A 63 -7.79 -2.63 -6.73
C ILE A 63 -9.10 -1.86 -6.54
N LYS A 64 -10.13 -2.48 -5.95
CA LYS A 64 -11.41 -1.83 -5.66
C LYS A 64 -11.24 -0.68 -4.67
N GLU A 65 -10.47 -0.87 -3.59
CA GLU A 65 -10.22 0.18 -2.59
C GLU A 65 -9.44 1.34 -3.18
N THR A 66 -8.45 1.06 -4.01
CA THR A 66 -7.63 2.09 -4.65
C THR A 66 -8.41 2.86 -5.73
N PHE A 67 -9.13 2.18 -6.63
CA PHE A 67 -9.74 2.81 -7.81
C PHE A 67 -11.22 3.15 -7.67
N LEU A 68 -12.00 2.36 -6.94
CA LEU A 68 -13.45 2.54 -6.82
C LEU A 68 -13.87 3.19 -5.51
N ASP A 69 -13.18 2.91 -4.41
CA ASP A 69 -13.37 3.62 -3.14
C ASP A 69 -12.49 4.87 -3.04
N ARG A 70 -11.35 4.85 -3.72
CA ARG A 70 -10.35 5.92 -3.78
C ARG A 70 -9.89 6.32 -2.37
N PHE A 71 -9.58 5.34 -1.52
CA PHE A 71 -9.29 5.60 -0.11
C PHE A 71 -8.05 6.47 0.08
N TYR A 72 -6.98 6.23 -0.67
CA TYR A 72 -5.75 7.03 -0.59
C TYR A 72 -5.91 8.46 -1.13
N GLU A 73 -6.93 8.74 -1.91
CA GLU A 73 -7.28 10.11 -2.30
C GLU A 73 -8.28 10.73 -1.33
N LYS A 74 -9.31 9.98 -0.95
CA LYS A 74 -10.38 10.44 -0.06
C LYS A 74 -9.87 10.78 1.34
N TYR A 75 -9.01 9.92 1.87
CA TYR A 75 -8.40 10.08 3.20
C TYR A 75 -6.98 10.62 3.14
N GLY A 76 -6.36 10.63 1.98
CA GLY A 76 -5.02 11.16 1.73
C GLY A 76 -5.04 12.45 0.94
N PHE A 77 -4.44 12.41 -0.26
CA PHE A 77 -4.23 13.59 -1.09
C PHE A 77 -4.55 13.32 -2.55
N THR A 78 -5.14 14.31 -3.22
CA THR A 78 -5.24 14.32 -4.68
C THR A 78 -3.86 14.56 -5.26
N ILE A 79 -3.37 13.60 -6.05
CA ILE A 79 -2.06 13.67 -6.70
C ILE A 79 -2.01 14.86 -7.66
N GLN A 80 -0.90 15.60 -7.65
CA GLN A 80 -0.68 16.74 -8.53
C GLN A 80 0.35 16.39 -9.61
N PRO A 81 0.34 17.07 -10.76
CA PRO A 81 1.34 16.89 -11.81
C PRO A 81 2.76 17.11 -11.29
N GLY A 82 3.70 16.31 -11.76
CA GLY A 82 5.12 16.43 -11.45
C GLY A 82 5.53 15.89 -10.07
N TRP A 83 4.62 15.33 -9.27
CA TRP A 83 4.98 14.78 -7.98
C TRP A 83 5.92 13.59 -8.09
N LYS A 84 6.88 13.53 -7.16
CA LYS A 84 7.71 12.37 -6.86
C LYS A 84 7.05 11.61 -5.70
N ILE A 85 6.64 10.39 -5.96
CA ILE A 85 5.87 9.57 -5.04
C ILE A 85 6.68 8.33 -4.69
N ILE A 86 6.83 8.04 -3.40
CA ILE A 86 7.38 6.78 -2.91
C ILE A 86 6.22 5.92 -2.39
N ASP A 87 6.08 4.71 -2.92
CA ASP A 87 5.05 3.73 -2.57
C ASP A 87 5.72 2.55 -1.86
N ILE A 88 5.54 2.42 -0.55
CA ILE A 88 6.08 1.35 0.28
C ILE A 88 4.97 0.34 0.56
N GLY A 89 5.25 -0.93 0.28
CA GLY A 89 4.25 -2.00 0.27
C GLY A 89 3.37 -1.87 -0.98
N ALA A 90 4.00 -1.93 -2.15
CA ALA A 90 3.33 -1.70 -3.41
C ALA A 90 2.47 -2.88 -3.87
N ALA A 91 2.59 -4.05 -3.23
CA ALA A 91 1.86 -5.28 -3.54
C ALA A 91 1.85 -5.60 -5.06
N ILE A 92 0.68 -5.77 -5.65
CA ILE A 92 0.53 -6.00 -7.10
C ILE A 92 0.59 -4.72 -7.93
N GLY A 93 0.89 -3.58 -7.32
CA GLY A 93 1.05 -2.29 -7.98
C GLY A 93 -0.26 -1.54 -8.24
N ASP A 94 -1.31 -1.80 -7.49
CA ASP A 94 -2.60 -1.12 -7.66
C ASP A 94 -2.48 0.38 -7.34
N TYR A 95 -1.92 0.76 -6.18
CA TYR A 95 -1.69 2.17 -5.89
C TYR A 95 -0.60 2.78 -6.78
N THR A 96 0.47 2.04 -7.06
CA THR A 96 1.53 2.45 -8.00
C THR A 96 0.94 2.85 -9.36
N LEU A 97 0.08 2.00 -9.94
CA LEU A 97 -0.64 2.28 -11.20
C LEU A 97 -1.59 3.47 -11.07
N TYR A 98 -2.32 3.55 -9.96
CA TYR A 98 -3.17 4.70 -9.69
C TYR A 98 -2.36 6.00 -9.71
N ALA A 99 -1.26 6.04 -8.98
CA ALA A 99 -0.40 7.21 -8.87
C ALA A 99 0.24 7.59 -10.23
N ALA A 100 0.74 6.59 -10.96
CA ALA A 100 1.41 6.79 -12.24
C ALA A 100 0.48 7.25 -13.37
N THR A 101 -0.81 6.89 -13.31
CA THR A 101 -1.79 7.17 -14.37
C THR A 101 -2.76 8.31 -14.05
N THR A 102 -2.70 8.88 -12.83
CA THR A 102 -3.65 9.93 -12.41
C THR A 102 -3.28 11.30 -12.95
N GLN A 103 -1.99 11.64 -12.99
CA GLN A 103 -1.51 12.95 -13.41
C GLN A 103 -0.28 12.84 -14.30
N GLN A 104 -0.08 13.86 -15.15
CA GLN A 104 1.07 13.93 -16.03
C GLN A 104 2.36 14.23 -15.26
N ASN A 105 3.48 13.74 -15.78
CA ASN A 105 4.83 13.98 -15.26
C ASN A 105 5.07 13.54 -13.81
N THR A 106 4.21 12.71 -13.23
CA THR A 106 4.49 12.07 -11.95
C THR A 106 5.63 11.05 -12.12
N ARG A 107 6.43 10.87 -11.08
CA ARG A 107 7.43 9.80 -10.98
C ARG A 107 7.11 8.97 -9.74
N VAL A 108 6.96 7.66 -9.91
CA VAL A 108 6.64 6.75 -8.81
C VAL A 108 7.81 5.79 -8.59
N PHE A 109 8.18 5.63 -7.33
CA PHE A 109 9.20 4.71 -6.86
C PHE A 109 8.51 3.69 -5.95
N ALA A 110 8.33 2.47 -6.45
CA ALA A 110 7.55 1.44 -5.80
C ALA A 110 8.45 0.36 -5.19
N PHE A 111 8.20 0.02 -3.94
CA PHE A 111 8.96 -0.97 -3.18
C PHE A 111 8.04 -2.10 -2.74
N GLU A 112 8.36 -3.32 -3.17
CA GLU A 112 7.62 -4.53 -2.85
C GLU A 112 8.60 -5.70 -2.65
N PRO A 113 8.80 -6.18 -1.41
CA PRO A 113 9.77 -7.21 -1.13
C PRO A 113 9.33 -8.63 -1.50
N TYR A 114 8.00 -8.88 -1.59
CA TYR A 114 7.52 -10.23 -1.85
C TYR A 114 7.61 -10.55 -3.35
N PRO A 115 8.43 -11.55 -3.75
CA PRO A 115 8.74 -11.77 -5.16
C PRO A 115 7.53 -12.02 -6.05
N GLN A 116 6.52 -12.74 -5.55
CA GLN A 116 5.31 -13.03 -6.33
C GLN A 116 4.47 -11.77 -6.57
N SER A 117 4.37 -10.88 -5.59
CA SER A 117 3.70 -9.58 -5.73
C SER A 117 4.50 -8.65 -6.63
N PHE A 118 5.81 -8.59 -6.46
CA PHE A 118 6.70 -7.80 -7.31
C PHE A 118 6.61 -8.18 -8.79
N VAL A 119 6.64 -9.48 -9.11
CA VAL A 119 6.47 -9.96 -10.49
C VAL A 119 5.11 -9.53 -11.06
N LEU A 120 4.03 -9.68 -10.29
CA LEU A 120 2.71 -9.22 -10.71
C LEU A 120 2.64 -7.71 -10.90
N MET A 121 3.26 -6.92 -10.02
CA MET A 121 3.37 -5.47 -10.20
C MET A 121 4.06 -5.13 -11.52
N GLN A 122 5.21 -5.75 -11.82
CA GLN A 122 5.91 -5.52 -13.09
C GLN A 122 5.05 -5.89 -14.31
N GLU A 123 4.32 -7.01 -14.24
CA GLU A 123 3.39 -7.41 -15.30
C GLU A 123 2.25 -6.41 -15.46
N ASN A 124 1.69 -5.91 -14.34
CA ASN A 124 0.62 -4.92 -14.33
C ASN A 124 1.08 -3.57 -14.91
N LEU A 125 2.28 -3.13 -14.58
CA LEU A 125 2.88 -1.93 -15.18
C LEU A 125 3.05 -2.09 -16.69
N ARG A 126 3.56 -3.24 -17.14
CA ARG A 126 3.76 -3.54 -18.57
C ARG A 126 2.45 -3.62 -19.33
N LEU A 127 1.43 -4.29 -18.79
CA LEU A 127 0.09 -4.41 -19.41
C LEU A 127 -0.55 -3.04 -19.67
N ASN A 128 -0.24 -2.06 -18.85
CA ASN A 128 -0.79 -0.71 -18.95
C ASN A 128 0.18 0.31 -19.59
N THR A 129 1.29 -0.16 -20.13
CA THR A 129 2.29 0.65 -20.84
C THR A 129 2.81 1.83 -19.98
N VAL A 130 2.95 1.59 -18.67
CA VAL A 130 3.40 2.61 -17.71
C VAL A 130 4.93 2.69 -17.73
N THR A 131 5.47 3.89 -17.94
CA THR A 131 6.92 4.13 -18.09
C THR A 131 7.51 5.08 -17.03
N ASN A 132 6.68 5.70 -16.22
CA ASN A 132 7.06 6.67 -15.19
C ASN A 132 7.16 6.06 -13.79
N VAL A 133 7.37 4.74 -13.71
CA VAL A 133 7.55 3.97 -12.48
C VAL A 133 8.92 3.30 -12.47
N GLN A 134 9.62 3.40 -11.35
CA GLN A 134 10.75 2.55 -11.01
C GLN A 134 10.33 1.60 -9.89
N ALA A 135 10.37 0.30 -10.14
CA ALA A 135 9.96 -0.73 -9.19
C ALA A 135 11.20 -1.46 -8.63
N PHE A 136 11.21 -1.69 -7.32
CA PHE A 136 12.30 -2.31 -6.57
C PHE A 136 11.78 -3.49 -5.76
N ASP A 137 12.45 -4.63 -5.87
CA ASP A 137 12.22 -5.87 -5.12
C ASP A 137 12.85 -5.81 -3.72
N LYS A 138 12.59 -4.73 -3.00
CA LYS A 138 13.19 -4.45 -1.71
C LYS A 138 12.15 -4.08 -0.67
N ALA A 139 12.39 -4.50 0.57
CA ALA A 139 11.68 -3.98 1.72
C ALA A 139 12.19 -2.58 2.07
N ILE A 140 11.36 -1.80 2.74
CA ILE A 140 11.81 -0.63 3.48
C ILE A 140 11.79 -0.96 4.97
N GLY A 141 12.91 -0.74 5.62
CA GLY A 141 13.12 -1.05 7.02
C GLY A 141 13.70 0.13 7.81
N THR A 142 13.98 -0.12 9.07
CA THR A 142 14.64 0.86 9.96
C THR A 142 16.09 1.09 9.56
N VAL A 143 16.74 0.04 9.06
CA VAL A 143 18.14 0.04 8.57
C VAL A 143 18.21 -0.75 7.28
N SER A 144 19.24 -0.47 6.48
CA SER A 144 19.53 -1.28 5.29
C SER A 144 20.23 -2.56 5.66
N GLY A 145 19.95 -3.64 4.91
CA GLY A 145 20.51 -4.95 5.15
C GLY A 145 19.57 -6.08 4.76
N GLU A 146 19.70 -7.20 5.43
CA GLU A 146 18.85 -8.37 5.23
C GLU A 146 17.70 -8.37 6.24
N LEU A 147 16.49 -8.69 5.77
CA LEU A 147 15.28 -8.73 6.56
C LEU A 147 14.54 -10.03 6.28
N VAL A 148 13.96 -10.62 7.32
CA VAL A 148 13.18 -11.85 7.21
C VAL A 148 11.68 -11.52 7.27
N LEU A 149 10.97 -11.90 6.22
CA LEU A 149 9.52 -11.83 6.16
C LEU A 149 8.91 -13.12 6.71
N ASP A 150 7.89 -13.00 7.55
CA ASP A 150 7.11 -14.14 8.04
C ASP A 150 5.95 -14.44 7.08
N LEU A 151 5.91 -15.66 6.54
CA LEU A 151 4.89 -16.13 5.61
C LEU A 151 3.89 -17.11 6.28
N THR A 152 3.87 -17.19 7.61
CA THR A 152 3.06 -18.19 8.33
C THR A 152 1.56 -18.02 8.15
N THR A 153 1.08 -16.81 7.88
CA THR A 153 -0.34 -16.52 7.67
C THR A 153 -0.87 -16.95 6.31
N GLY A 154 0.04 -17.30 5.38
CA GLY A 154 -0.32 -17.80 4.05
C GLY A 154 -0.91 -16.75 3.10
N GLU A 155 -1.18 -15.54 3.56
CA GLU A 155 -1.64 -14.44 2.72
C GLU A 155 -0.48 -13.50 2.36
N PRO A 156 -0.28 -13.20 1.06
CA PRO A 156 0.82 -12.35 0.61
C PRO A 156 0.77 -10.90 1.13
N LEU A 157 -0.33 -10.50 1.75
CA LEU A 157 -0.57 -9.16 2.28
C LEU A 157 -0.41 -9.06 3.80
N GLN A 158 -0.23 -10.19 4.49
CA GLN A 158 -0.05 -10.23 5.95
C GLN A 158 1.37 -10.65 6.28
N PHE A 159 2.33 -9.79 5.99
CA PHE A 159 3.69 -9.98 6.47
C PHE A 159 3.82 -9.38 7.86
N GLN A 160 3.93 -10.21 8.88
CA GLN A 160 4.40 -9.77 10.19
C GLN A 160 5.91 -9.49 10.10
N GLY A 161 6.25 -8.40 9.38
CA GLY A 161 7.62 -7.96 9.25
C GLY A 161 8.15 -7.38 10.56
N PHE A 162 9.42 -7.49 10.78
CA PHE A 162 10.29 -6.78 11.72
C PHE A 162 10.40 -7.22 13.17
N LEU A 163 9.41 -7.88 13.81
CA LEU A 163 9.43 -8.00 15.27
C LEU A 163 9.29 -9.41 15.84
N LYS A 164 9.07 -10.43 15.04
CA LYS A 164 9.14 -11.82 15.49
C LYS A 164 10.30 -12.53 14.81
N GLN A 165 11.26 -12.98 15.61
CA GLN A 165 12.10 -14.09 15.19
C GLN A 165 11.13 -15.25 14.91
N THR A 166 10.98 -15.60 13.65
CA THR A 166 10.13 -16.73 13.26
C THR A 166 10.73 -18.01 13.81
N GLU A 167 10.03 -18.66 14.72
CA GLU A 167 10.39 -19.99 15.21
C GLU A 167 10.29 -21.06 14.10
N ASN A 168 9.71 -20.72 12.95
CA ASN A 168 9.46 -21.64 11.84
C ASN A 168 10.15 -21.15 10.56
N MET A 169 11.40 -21.52 10.38
CA MET A 169 12.23 -21.17 9.21
C MET A 169 11.65 -21.64 7.86
N GLU A 170 10.78 -22.65 7.84
CA GLU A 170 10.15 -23.18 6.62
C GLU A 170 9.15 -22.22 5.97
N LYS A 171 8.67 -21.23 6.71
CA LYS A 171 7.71 -20.21 6.24
C LYS A 171 8.26 -18.80 6.38
N SER A 172 9.53 -18.64 6.11
CA SER A 172 10.19 -17.33 6.12
C SER A 172 10.88 -17.08 4.79
N LEU A 173 11.02 -15.79 4.44
CA LEU A 173 11.71 -15.34 3.24
C LEU A 173 12.68 -14.23 3.60
N SER A 174 13.97 -14.43 3.30
CA SER A 174 14.96 -13.37 3.42
C SER A 174 14.92 -12.46 2.21
N VAL A 175 14.85 -11.14 2.45
CA VAL A 175 14.80 -10.09 1.43
C VAL A 175 15.76 -8.97 1.77
N GLN A 176 16.20 -8.24 0.75
CA GLN A 176 16.98 -7.03 0.95
C GLN A 176 16.07 -5.88 1.41
N ALA A 177 16.52 -5.15 2.43
CA ALA A 177 15.85 -3.96 2.93
C ALA A 177 16.74 -2.72 2.76
N LEU A 178 16.09 -1.57 2.57
CA LEU A 178 16.70 -0.25 2.59
C LEU A 178 16.10 0.60 3.71
N SER A 179 16.91 1.41 4.35
CA SER A 179 16.39 2.51 5.17
C SER A 179 15.79 3.59 4.27
N LEU A 180 14.86 4.38 4.80
CA LEU A 180 14.31 5.51 4.02
C LEU A 180 15.41 6.52 3.65
N ALA A 181 16.45 6.67 4.47
CA ALA A 181 17.61 7.49 4.15
C ALA A 181 18.36 7.00 2.90
N ASP A 182 18.61 5.69 2.81
CA ASP A 182 19.29 5.09 1.67
C ASP A 182 18.41 5.10 0.42
N VAL A 183 17.08 5.02 0.56
CA VAL A 183 16.15 5.22 -0.56
C VAL A 183 16.34 6.62 -1.16
N PHE A 184 16.36 7.67 -0.34
CA PHE A 184 16.57 9.03 -0.84
C PHE A 184 17.94 9.20 -1.52
N ALA A 185 18.98 8.56 -0.98
CA ALA A 185 20.32 8.60 -1.57
C ALA A 185 20.36 7.82 -2.91
N MET A 186 19.81 6.61 -2.94
CA MET A 186 19.76 5.78 -4.16
C MET A 186 18.95 6.43 -5.29
N LEU A 187 17.85 7.08 -4.96
CA LEU A 187 16.98 7.72 -5.95
C LEU A 187 17.47 9.12 -6.39
N GLU A 188 18.48 9.67 -5.72
CA GLU A 188 19.00 11.03 -5.95
C GLU A 188 17.88 12.09 -5.95
N ILE A 189 16.92 11.96 -5.02
CA ILE A 189 15.81 12.90 -4.92
C ILE A 189 15.96 13.74 -3.65
N ASP A 190 15.78 15.06 -3.78
CA ASP A 190 15.84 15.98 -2.64
C ASP A 190 14.52 16.07 -1.87
N VAL A 191 13.42 15.83 -2.56
CA VAL A 191 12.06 15.96 -2.02
C VAL A 191 11.20 14.80 -2.49
N CYS A 192 10.44 14.22 -1.55
CA CYS A 192 9.32 13.34 -1.81
C CYS A 192 8.02 14.12 -1.60
N ASP A 193 7.21 14.26 -2.65
CA ASP A 193 5.95 15.01 -2.57
C ASP A 193 4.87 14.22 -1.84
N LEU A 194 4.88 12.88 -1.99
CA LEU A 194 3.97 11.97 -1.29
C LEU A 194 4.68 10.65 -0.97
N LEU A 195 4.75 10.32 0.30
CA LEU A 195 5.14 9.00 0.81
C LEU A 195 3.87 8.22 1.16
N LYS A 196 3.61 7.10 0.46
CA LYS A 196 2.56 6.15 0.84
C LYS A 196 3.20 4.99 1.57
N LEU A 197 2.59 4.57 2.68
CA LEU A 197 2.96 3.37 3.43
C LEU A 197 1.71 2.50 3.64
N ASP A 198 1.89 1.21 3.35
CA ASP A 198 0.91 0.16 3.60
C ASP A 198 1.70 -1.15 3.64
N CYS A 199 2.28 -1.43 4.78
CA CYS A 199 3.26 -2.50 4.96
C CYS A 199 3.06 -3.29 6.27
N GLU A 200 1.78 -3.45 6.65
CA GLU A 200 1.30 -4.42 7.65
C GLU A 200 2.04 -4.32 9.00
N GLY A 201 2.12 -3.09 9.53
CA GLY A 201 2.72 -2.78 10.83
C GLY A 201 4.17 -2.27 10.78
N ALA A 202 4.85 -2.36 9.64
CA ALA A 202 6.18 -1.81 9.47
C ALA A 202 6.20 -0.27 9.38
N GLU A 203 5.06 0.38 9.17
CA GLU A 203 4.91 1.85 9.10
C GLU A 203 5.48 2.53 10.34
N TYR A 204 5.23 1.95 11.52
CA TYR A 204 5.64 2.50 12.80
C TYR A 204 7.16 2.56 12.95
N PRO A 205 7.89 1.43 12.93
CA PRO A 205 9.34 1.47 13.07
C PRO A 205 10.02 2.22 11.92
N ILE A 206 9.53 2.13 10.68
CA ILE A 206 10.10 2.87 9.55
C ILE A 206 10.09 4.37 9.84
N LEU A 207 8.94 4.91 10.26
CA LEU A 207 8.82 6.35 10.51
C LEU A 207 9.57 6.78 11.78
N PHE A 208 9.47 6.02 12.87
CA PHE A 208 10.09 6.37 14.15
C PHE A 208 11.62 6.41 14.06
N GLU A 209 12.22 5.51 13.31
CA GLU A 209 13.67 5.42 13.14
C GLU A 209 14.19 6.29 11.98
N THR A 210 13.31 6.89 11.18
CA THR A 210 13.74 7.77 10.10
C THR A 210 14.34 9.07 10.66
N PRO A 211 15.59 9.41 10.31
CA PRO A 211 16.23 10.65 10.78
C PRO A 211 15.41 11.89 10.40
N GLN A 212 15.39 12.87 11.31
CA GLN A 212 14.64 14.12 11.13
C GLN A 212 14.97 14.84 9.82
N LEU A 213 16.25 14.82 9.41
CA LEU A 213 16.68 15.42 8.13
C LEU A 213 16.06 14.73 6.92
N VAL A 214 15.90 13.42 6.97
CA VAL A 214 15.27 12.63 5.89
C VAL A 214 13.76 12.85 5.90
N LEU A 215 13.13 12.75 7.07
CA LEU A 215 11.71 13.02 7.23
C LEU A 215 11.37 14.46 6.81
N GLY A 216 12.33 15.39 6.99
CA GLY A 216 12.27 16.79 6.52
C GLY A 216 12.10 16.94 5.01
N ARG A 217 12.50 15.95 4.22
CA ARG A 217 12.38 15.91 2.76
C ARG A 217 11.04 15.39 2.26
N VAL A 218 10.19 14.87 3.18
CA VAL A 218 8.84 14.38 2.86
C VAL A 218 7.81 15.50 3.07
N ARG A 219 7.06 15.84 2.03
CA ARG A 219 6.02 16.88 2.08
C ARG A 219 4.70 16.36 2.63
N ARG A 220 4.31 15.14 2.21
CA ARG A 220 3.04 14.51 2.58
C ARG A 220 3.24 13.03 2.84
N ILE A 221 2.48 12.52 3.79
CA ILE A 221 2.42 11.09 4.10
C ILE A 221 0.97 10.67 4.04
N VAL A 222 0.68 9.56 3.39
CA VAL A 222 -0.58 8.82 3.48
C VAL A 222 -0.28 7.37 3.82
N MET A 223 -1.01 6.79 4.76
CA MET A 223 -0.81 5.40 5.12
C MET A 223 -2.12 4.75 5.53
N GLU A 224 -2.21 3.44 5.38
CA GLU A 224 -3.06 2.61 6.21
C GLU A 224 -2.27 2.26 7.48
N TYR A 225 -2.85 2.48 8.66
CA TYR A 225 -2.23 2.11 9.91
C TYR A 225 -2.81 0.80 10.43
N HIS A 226 -1.94 -0.01 11.06
CA HIS A 226 -2.25 -1.36 11.53
C HIS A 226 -1.99 -1.46 13.03
N ASP A 227 -2.92 -0.92 13.85
CA ASP A 227 -2.85 -1.09 15.30
C ASP A 227 -2.99 -2.59 15.64
N ASN A 228 -2.44 -3.06 16.75
CA ASN A 228 -2.41 -4.45 17.24
C ASN A 228 -1.40 -5.40 16.55
N ILE A 229 -0.67 -4.97 15.54
CA ILE A 229 0.40 -5.78 14.95
C ILE A 229 1.71 -5.54 15.72
N VAL A 230 1.94 -4.30 16.13
CA VAL A 230 3.09 -3.87 16.95
C VAL A 230 2.62 -3.26 18.27
N GLN A 231 3.55 -2.93 19.15
CA GLN A 231 3.24 -2.30 20.44
C GLN A 231 2.76 -0.84 20.34
N TYR A 232 2.87 -0.23 19.17
CA TYR A 232 2.49 1.15 18.88
C TYR A 232 1.08 1.25 18.31
N THR A 233 0.51 2.45 18.37
CA THR A 233 -0.80 2.77 17.81
C THR A 233 -0.72 4.00 16.91
N HIS A 234 -1.77 4.23 16.12
CA HIS A 234 -1.88 5.44 15.30
C HIS A 234 -1.83 6.74 16.14
N HIS A 235 -2.13 6.70 17.45
CA HIS A 235 -1.96 7.83 18.35
C HIS A 235 -0.48 8.17 18.57
N ASP A 236 0.37 7.16 18.66
CA ASP A 236 1.83 7.34 18.79
C ASP A 236 2.40 7.94 17.52
N LEU A 237 1.97 7.45 16.33
CA LEU A 237 2.31 8.05 15.04
C LEU A 237 1.85 9.52 14.94
N THR A 238 0.62 9.80 15.37
CA THR A 238 0.07 11.16 15.33
C THR A 238 0.91 12.11 16.18
N ARG A 239 1.25 11.70 17.39
CA ARG A 239 2.13 12.49 18.28
C ARG A 239 3.50 12.69 17.65
N PHE A 240 4.16 11.61 17.24
CA PHE A 240 5.47 11.62 16.64
C PHE A 240 5.58 12.55 15.42
N LEU A 241 4.67 12.42 14.46
CA LEU A 241 4.65 13.25 13.25
C LEU A 241 4.32 14.71 13.57
N SER A 242 3.43 14.95 14.55
CA SER A 242 3.08 16.31 14.97
C SER A 242 4.27 17.07 15.58
N GLU A 243 5.06 16.39 16.42
CA GLU A 243 6.30 16.90 17.01
C GLU A 243 7.39 17.20 15.96
N ARG A 244 7.31 16.52 14.80
CA ARG A 244 8.23 16.69 13.67
C ARG A 244 7.73 17.64 12.60
N GLY A 245 6.72 18.45 12.94
CA GLY A 245 6.25 19.56 12.11
C GLY A 245 5.22 19.15 11.05
N PHE A 246 4.52 18.04 11.24
CA PHE A 246 3.38 17.70 10.39
C PHE A 246 2.05 18.11 11.05
N ARG A 247 1.07 18.45 10.23
CA ARG A 247 -0.35 18.43 10.60
C ARG A 247 -0.89 17.05 10.24
N VAL A 248 -1.43 16.34 11.22
CA VAL A 248 -1.87 14.95 11.09
C VAL A 248 -3.37 14.86 11.27
N GLU A 249 -4.01 14.02 10.45
CA GLU A 249 -5.42 13.67 10.55
C GLU A 249 -5.57 12.15 10.39
N THR A 250 -6.45 11.55 11.18
CA THR A 250 -6.72 10.11 11.16
C THR A 250 -8.17 9.81 10.83
N PHE A 251 -8.41 8.71 10.14
CA PHE A 251 -9.72 8.27 9.66
C PHE A 251 -9.88 6.78 9.96
N PRO A 252 -10.75 6.40 10.91
CA PRO A 252 -10.94 5.00 11.26
C PRO A 252 -11.55 4.21 10.11
N ASN A 253 -11.11 2.97 9.95
CA ASN A 253 -11.71 2.04 8.99
C ASN A 253 -13.17 1.75 9.38
N PRO A 254 -14.11 1.74 8.43
CA PRO A 254 -15.54 1.52 8.72
C PRO A 254 -15.86 0.12 9.23
N VAL A 255 -14.97 -0.84 8.99
CA VAL A 255 -15.15 -2.27 9.29
C VAL A 255 -14.29 -2.72 10.47
N HIS A 256 -12.99 -2.47 10.41
CA HIS A 256 -11.98 -2.94 11.36
C HIS A 256 -11.53 -1.80 12.29
N SER A 257 -11.61 -2.02 13.61
CA SER A 257 -11.29 -0.97 14.59
C SER A 257 -9.80 -0.74 14.78
N TYR A 258 -8.98 -1.69 14.38
CA TYR A 258 -7.53 -1.66 14.47
C TYR A 258 -6.86 -1.15 13.17
N LEU A 259 -7.66 -0.89 12.15
CA LEU A 259 -7.22 -0.31 10.88
C LEU A 259 -7.78 1.09 10.69
N GLY A 260 -7.09 1.85 9.89
CA GLY A 260 -7.57 3.14 9.41
C GLY A 260 -6.53 3.86 8.58
N TYR A 261 -6.88 5.06 8.16
CA TYR A 261 -6.01 5.88 7.33
C TYR A 261 -5.47 7.04 8.14
N LEU A 262 -4.21 7.37 7.90
CA LEU A 262 -3.57 8.57 8.43
C LEU A 262 -3.03 9.38 7.26
N ARG A 263 -3.30 10.69 7.28
CA ARG A 263 -2.59 11.63 6.42
C ARG A 263 -1.84 12.65 7.24
N ALA A 264 -0.66 13.00 6.77
CA ALA A 264 0.14 14.05 7.37
C ALA A 264 0.68 14.99 6.30
N ILE A 265 0.61 16.28 6.54
CA ILE A 265 1.17 17.32 5.67
C ILE A 265 2.15 18.16 6.46
N ARG A 266 3.33 18.38 5.91
CA ARG A 266 4.34 19.24 6.53
C ARG A 266 3.81 20.67 6.66
N LYS A 267 3.97 21.26 7.85
CA LYS A 267 3.72 22.68 8.08
C LYS A 267 4.83 23.48 7.38
N ASN A 268 4.45 24.54 6.72
CA ASN A 268 5.39 25.49 6.10
C ASN A 268 6.19 26.23 7.16
#